data_c144fb1673554e50d74d6046e94efe6c
#
_entry.id   c144fb1673554e50d74d6046e94efe6c
#
_cell.length_a   1.000
_cell.length_b   1.000
_cell.length_c   1.000
_cell.angle_alpha   90.00
_cell.angle_beta   90.00
_cell.angle_gamma   90.00
#
_symmetry.space_group_name_H-M   'P 1'
#
loop_
_entity.id
_entity.type
_entity.pdbx_description
1 polymer ?
#
loop_
_entity_poly.entity_id
_entity_poly.type
_entity_poly.pdbx_seq_one_letter_code
_entity_poly.pdbx_strand_id
1 'polypeptide(L)'
;MSLFQEACKYIPGGVNSPVRAFRGVGGEPIFFARAKGSRAWSADGREFIDYVGSWGPMILGHAHPDVIRAVQEAAVNGLSFGAPTEIETVVARKIIELVPSIELVRMCSSGTEATMSAIRLARGFTGRQKIVKFEGCYHGHSDSLLVKAGSGMLTLGVPTSPGVPPELA
;
A
#
# COMPACT_ATOMS: atom_id res chain seq x y z
N MET A 1 -9.11 25.02 -14.64
CA MET A 1 -9.17 23.53 -14.59
C MET A 1 -8.52 23.12 -13.29
N SER A 2 -9.21 22.31 -12.47
CA SER A 2 -8.63 21.82 -11.20
C SER A 2 -7.57 20.75 -11.47
N LEU A 3 -6.68 20.50 -10.49
CA LEU A 3 -5.70 19.40 -10.57
C LEU A 3 -6.39 18.04 -10.77
N PHE A 4 -7.55 17.85 -10.17
CA PHE A 4 -8.35 16.64 -10.34
C PHE A 4 -8.90 16.49 -11.76
N GLN A 5 -9.45 17.56 -12.33
CA GLN A 5 -9.91 17.55 -13.72
C GLN A 5 -8.76 17.26 -14.71
N GLU A 6 -7.57 17.77 -14.43
CA GLU A 6 -6.39 17.44 -15.23
C GLU A 6 -5.98 15.98 -15.05
N ALA A 7 -5.92 15.47 -13.82
CA ALA A 7 -5.60 14.08 -13.54
C ALA A 7 -6.55 13.09 -14.24
N CYS A 8 -7.85 13.42 -14.32
CA CYS A 8 -8.84 12.59 -15.01
C CYS A 8 -8.57 12.40 -16.52
N LYS A 9 -7.74 13.24 -17.15
CA LYS A 9 -7.36 13.06 -18.57
C LYS A 9 -6.34 11.93 -18.76
N TYR A 10 -5.57 11.60 -17.73
CA TYR A 10 -4.42 10.70 -17.83
C TYR A 10 -4.51 9.49 -16.91
N ILE A 11 -5.32 9.58 -15.84
CA ILE A 11 -5.44 8.54 -14.82
C ILE A 11 -6.91 8.12 -14.73
N PRO A 12 -7.27 6.85 -14.86
CA PRO A 12 -8.64 6.38 -14.71
C PRO A 12 -9.25 6.81 -13.36
N GLY A 13 -10.31 7.63 -13.43
CA GLY A 13 -10.94 8.22 -12.24
C GLY A 13 -10.12 9.29 -11.53
N GLY A 14 -9.02 9.79 -12.13
CA GLY A 14 -8.19 10.88 -11.64
C GLY A 14 -7.27 10.52 -10.46
N VAL A 15 -7.22 9.24 -10.06
CA VAL A 15 -6.45 8.76 -8.89
C VAL A 15 -5.89 7.36 -9.14
N ASN A 16 -4.74 7.04 -8.53
CA ASN A 16 -4.12 5.72 -8.63
C ASN A 16 -4.69 4.70 -7.61
N SER A 17 -5.68 5.10 -6.80
CA SER A 17 -6.44 4.20 -5.93
C SER A 17 -7.88 4.70 -5.82
N PRO A 18 -8.90 3.85 -6.09
CA PRO A 18 -10.31 4.27 -6.10
C PRO A 18 -10.76 4.94 -4.81
N VAL A 19 -10.23 4.53 -3.66
CA VAL A 19 -10.57 5.11 -2.35
C VAL A 19 -10.20 6.59 -2.24
N ARG A 20 -9.23 7.06 -3.04
CA ARG A 20 -8.79 8.47 -3.05
C ARG A 20 -9.68 9.38 -3.90
N ALA A 21 -10.64 8.82 -4.65
CA ALA A 21 -11.50 9.59 -5.57
C ALA A 21 -12.63 10.36 -4.86
N PHE A 22 -12.79 10.24 -3.55
CA PHE A 22 -13.82 10.88 -2.73
C PHE A 22 -15.27 10.53 -3.13
N ARG A 23 -15.49 9.50 -3.94
CA ARG A 23 -16.82 9.11 -4.42
C ARG A 23 -17.80 8.77 -3.28
N GLY A 24 -17.29 8.19 -2.19
CA GLY A 24 -18.09 7.81 -1.02
C GLY A 24 -18.37 8.96 -0.05
N VAL A 25 -17.62 10.06 -0.13
CA VAL A 25 -17.71 11.19 0.81
C VAL A 25 -18.09 12.50 0.13
N GLY A 26 -18.06 12.55 -1.20
CA GLY A 26 -18.36 13.73 -2.00
C GLY A 26 -17.20 14.74 -2.07
N GLY A 27 -17.31 15.69 -2.98
CA GLY A 27 -16.28 16.69 -3.26
C GLY A 27 -15.19 16.20 -4.20
N GLU A 28 -14.12 16.98 -4.32
CA GLU A 28 -12.93 16.65 -5.12
C GLU A 28 -11.78 16.18 -4.20
N PRO A 29 -10.94 15.25 -4.66
CA PRO A 29 -9.74 14.82 -3.94
C PRO A 29 -8.80 15.98 -3.63
N ILE A 30 -8.19 15.95 -2.44
CA ILE A 30 -7.20 16.91 -2.02
C ILE A 30 -5.83 16.46 -2.54
N PHE A 31 -5.15 17.34 -3.27
CA PHE A 31 -3.78 17.11 -3.75
C PHE A 31 -2.80 17.71 -2.74
N PHE A 32 -1.97 16.88 -2.14
CA PHE A 32 -0.97 17.31 -1.18
C PHE A 32 0.36 17.65 -1.87
N ALA A 33 0.99 18.74 -1.45
CA ALA A 33 2.27 19.20 -1.96
C ALA A 33 3.44 18.83 -1.03
N ARG A 34 3.20 18.80 0.29
CA ARG A 34 4.21 18.49 1.30
C ARG A 34 3.57 18.02 2.59
N ALA A 35 4.37 17.32 3.40
CA ALA A 35 3.97 16.95 4.77
C ALA A 35 5.19 16.92 5.69
N LYS A 36 4.99 17.14 7.00
CA LYS A 36 6.02 17.10 8.03
C LYS A 36 5.41 16.76 9.39
N GLY A 37 5.96 15.78 10.08
CA GLY A 37 5.40 15.30 11.35
C GLY A 37 3.95 14.84 11.15
N SER A 38 3.03 15.37 11.93
CA SER A 38 1.59 15.11 11.84
C SER A 38 0.82 16.06 10.91
N ARG A 39 1.50 16.90 10.15
CA ARG A 39 0.89 17.94 9.32
C ARG A 39 1.11 17.68 7.83
N ALA A 40 0.10 17.98 7.02
CA ALA A 40 0.16 17.93 5.57
C ALA A 40 -0.41 19.22 4.97
N TRP A 41 0.14 19.66 3.85
CA TRP A 41 -0.29 20.87 3.14
C TRP A 41 -0.70 20.52 1.73
N SER A 42 -1.90 20.92 1.38
CA SER A 42 -2.41 20.77 0.02
C SER A 42 -1.70 21.70 -0.98
N ALA A 43 -1.86 21.41 -2.25
CA ALA A 43 -1.30 22.22 -3.34
C ALA A 43 -1.88 23.64 -3.40
N ASP A 44 -3.08 23.85 -2.86
CA ASP A 44 -3.72 25.17 -2.70
C ASP A 44 -3.37 25.88 -1.37
N GLY A 45 -2.42 25.32 -0.58
CA GLY A 45 -1.84 25.92 0.61
C GLY A 45 -2.59 25.67 1.92
N ARG A 46 -3.68 24.92 1.93
CA ARG A 46 -4.40 24.58 3.17
C ARG A 46 -3.59 23.60 4.01
N GLU A 47 -3.61 23.79 5.31
CA GLU A 47 -2.98 22.90 6.29
C GLU A 47 -3.99 21.92 6.88
N PHE A 48 -3.56 20.66 7.04
CA PHE A 48 -4.34 19.58 7.64
C PHE A 48 -3.53 18.84 8.70
N ILE A 49 -4.22 18.32 9.72
CA ILE A 49 -3.66 17.29 10.61
C ILE A 49 -3.89 15.95 9.94
N ASP A 50 -2.82 15.18 9.77
CA ASP A 50 -2.89 13.85 9.17
C ASP A 50 -3.17 12.78 10.22
N TYR A 51 -4.40 12.26 10.21
CA TYR A 51 -4.82 11.10 11.00
C TYR A 51 -4.74 9.78 10.22
N VAL A 52 -4.31 9.82 8.96
CA VAL A 52 -4.26 8.64 8.07
C VAL A 52 -2.89 7.96 8.13
N GLY A 53 -1.80 8.75 8.28
CA GLY A 53 -0.44 8.24 8.40
C GLY A 53 -0.04 7.31 7.25
N SER A 54 -0.43 7.64 6.01
CA SER A 54 -0.22 6.82 4.80
C SER A 54 -0.76 5.38 4.94
N TRP A 55 -1.88 5.22 5.63
CA TRP A 55 -2.53 3.93 5.93
C TRP A 55 -1.71 3.03 6.87
N GLY A 56 -0.95 3.65 7.80
CA GLY A 56 -0.26 2.98 8.89
C GLY A 56 1.26 3.09 8.92
N PRO A 57 2.01 3.18 7.80
CA PRO A 57 3.48 3.13 7.85
C PRO A 57 4.15 4.39 8.42
N MET A 58 3.48 5.54 8.51
CA MET A 58 4.06 6.82 8.96
C MET A 58 4.11 6.94 10.50
N ILE A 59 4.60 5.94 11.21
CA ILE A 59 4.66 5.92 12.69
C ILE A 59 5.55 7.00 13.30
N LEU A 60 6.56 7.48 12.57
CA LEU A 60 7.42 8.61 12.95
C LEU A 60 6.91 9.96 12.42
N GLY A 61 5.75 9.96 11.76
CA GLY A 61 5.26 11.12 11.02
C GLY A 61 6.00 11.33 9.69
N HIS A 62 5.54 12.33 8.95
CA HIS A 62 6.09 12.67 7.64
C HIS A 62 7.46 13.34 7.76
N ALA A 63 8.33 13.05 6.79
CA ALA A 63 9.63 13.71 6.62
C ALA A 63 10.47 13.76 7.91
N HIS A 64 10.54 12.65 8.66
CA HIS A 64 11.41 12.56 9.84
C HIS A 64 12.86 12.84 9.44
N PRO A 65 13.56 13.78 10.09
CA PRO A 65 14.85 14.26 9.60
C PRO A 65 15.92 13.15 9.47
N ASP A 66 15.97 12.21 10.41
CA ASP A 66 16.94 11.11 10.34
C ASP A 66 16.63 10.13 9.21
N VAL A 67 15.33 9.87 8.93
CA VAL A 67 14.92 9.02 7.81
C VAL A 67 15.26 9.69 6.48
N ILE A 68 14.97 11.00 6.34
CA ILE A 68 15.29 11.76 5.11
C ILE A 68 16.80 11.77 4.89
N ARG A 69 17.60 12.02 5.92
CA ARG A 69 19.07 11.99 5.82
C ARG A 69 19.57 10.63 5.37
N ALA A 70 19.14 9.55 6.00
CA ALA A 70 19.56 8.19 5.63
C ALA A 70 19.18 7.83 4.18
N VAL A 71 17.98 8.23 3.71
CA VAL A 71 17.55 8.03 2.32
C VAL A 71 18.44 8.83 1.36
N GLN A 72 18.74 10.10 1.67
CA GLN A 72 19.61 10.94 0.83
C GLN A 72 21.04 10.36 0.76
N GLU A 73 21.61 9.93 1.87
CA GLU A 73 22.92 9.29 1.92
C GLU A 73 22.98 7.99 1.10
N ALA A 74 21.95 7.15 1.22
CA ALA A 74 21.89 5.91 0.46
C ALA A 74 21.67 6.15 -1.05
N ALA A 75 20.86 7.14 -1.42
CA ALA A 75 20.48 7.42 -2.80
C ALA A 75 21.67 7.77 -3.70
N VAL A 76 22.72 8.40 -3.17
CA VAL A 76 23.94 8.76 -3.95
C VAL A 76 24.70 7.53 -4.45
N ASN A 77 24.50 6.38 -3.84
CA ASN A 77 25.14 5.12 -4.22
C ASN A 77 24.28 4.28 -5.19
N GLY A 78 23.10 4.76 -5.57
CA GLY A 78 22.14 4.08 -6.44
C GLY A 78 20.94 3.52 -5.66
N LEU A 79 19.81 3.40 -6.37
CA LEU A 79 18.53 3.01 -5.79
C LEU A 79 18.08 1.60 -6.21
N SER A 80 18.76 0.98 -7.18
CA SER A 80 18.44 -0.36 -7.66
C SER A 80 19.64 -0.97 -8.39
N PHE A 81 19.95 -2.22 -8.10
CA PHE A 81 21.14 -2.89 -8.65
C PHE A 81 20.81 -4.16 -9.45
N GLY A 82 19.59 -4.70 -9.34
CA GLY A 82 19.25 -6.01 -9.90
C GLY A 82 20.09 -7.16 -9.31
N ALA A 83 20.68 -6.96 -8.12
CA ALA A 83 21.58 -7.86 -7.42
C ALA A 83 21.36 -7.72 -5.90
N PRO A 84 21.79 -8.71 -5.08
CA PRO A 84 21.72 -8.61 -3.63
C PRO A 84 22.53 -7.42 -3.08
N THR A 85 22.04 -6.84 -1.99
CA THR A 85 22.69 -5.74 -1.30
C THR A 85 22.90 -6.05 0.19
N GLU A 86 23.91 -5.45 0.78
CA GLU A 86 24.19 -5.62 2.23
C GLU A 86 23.02 -5.13 3.09
N ILE A 87 22.37 -4.04 2.70
CA ILE A 87 21.27 -3.45 3.45
C ILE A 87 20.05 -4.38 3.55
N GLU A 88 19.80 -5.25 2.55
CA GLU A 88 18.74 -6.27 2.62
C GLU A 88 18.99 -7.23 3.78
N THR A 89 20.24 -7.68 3.95
CA THR A 89 20.64 -8.56 5.05
C THR A 89 20.50 -7.86 6.41
N VAL A 90 20.90 -6.59 6.48
CA VAL A 90 20.78 -5.77 7.71
C VAL A 90 19.31 -5.63 8.11
N VAL A 91 18.43 -5.32 7.16
CA VAL A 91 16.99 -5.18 7.43
C VAL A 91 16.36 -6.51 7.81
N ALA A 92 16.69 -7.62 7.10
CA ALA A 92 16.18 -8.96 7.42
C ALA A 92 16.55 -9.37 8.86
N ARG A 93 17.81 -9.19 9.25
CA ARG A 93 18.26 -9.44 10.63
C ARG A 93 17.49 -8.59 11.65
N LYS A 94 17.29 -7.31 11.34
CA LYS A 94 16.55 -6.40 12.24
C LYS A 94 15.09 -6.81 12.43
N ILE A 95 14.44 -7.30 11.37
CA ILE A 95 13.08 -7.82 11.45
C ILE A 95 13.03 -9.06 12.36
N ILE A 96 13.97 -10.00 12.20
CA ILE A 96 14.05 -11.23 13.02
C ILE A 96 14.29 -10.87 14.50
N GLU A 97 15.16 -9.91 14.79
CA GLU A 97 15.40 -9.42 16.14
C GLU A 97 14.13 -8.83 16.80
N LEU A 98 13.33 -8.10 16.04
CA LEU A 98 12.14 -7.39 16.54
C LEU A 98 10.88 -8.27 16.62
N VAL A 99 10.80 -9.32 15.82
CA VAL A 99 9.62 -10.20 15.72
C VAL A 99 10.03 -11.64 15.97
N PRO A 100 9.98 -12.12 17.23
CA PRO A 100 10.55 -13.42 17.64
C PRO A 100 9.97 -14.66 16.93
N SER A 101 8.79 -14.53 16.31
CA SER A 101 8.17 -15.62 15.55
C SER A 101 8.69 -15.75 14.12
N ILE A 102 9.55 -14.85 13.68
CA ILE A 102 10.13 -14.84 12.33
C ILE A 102 11.53 -15.42 12.38
N GLU A 103 11.77 -16.50 11.63
CA GLU A 103 13.08 -17.14 11.49
C GLU A 103 13.78 -16.74 10.18
N LEU A 104 13.00 -16.54 9.11
CA LEU A 104 13.49 -16.15 7.78
C LEU A 104 12.60 -15.08 7.17
N VAL A 105 13.20 -14.17 6.41
CA VAL A 105 12.51 -13.06 5.76
C VAL A 105 12.77 -13.07 4.27
N ARG A 106 11.69 -12.94 3.49
CA ARG A 106 11.76 -12.57 2.08
C ARG A 106 11.01 -11.26 1.88
N MET A 107 11.70 -10.25 1.39
CA MET A 107 11.07 -8.98 1.06
C MET A 107 10.42 -9.01 -0.32
N CYS A 108 9.37 -8.22 -0.47
CA CYS A 108 8.66 -7.97 -1.72
C CYS A 108 8.22 -6.51 -1.75
N SER A 109 7.76 -6.04 -2.91
CA SER A 109 7.54 -4.60 -3.13
C SER A 109 6.16 -4.10 -2.68
N SER A 110 5.22 -5.00 -2.33
CA SER A 110 3.86 -4.62 -1.93
C SER A 110 3.21 -5.64 -1.00
N GLY A 111 2.17 -5.21 -0.27
CA GLY A 111 1.32 -6.11 0.51
C GLY A 111 0.60 -7.15 -0.35
N THR A 112 0.26 -6.82 -1.60
CA THR A 112 -0.32 -7.76 -2.56
C THR A 112 0.65 -8.90 -2.87
N GLU A 113 1.90 -8.60 -3.16
CA GLU A 113 2.93 -9.62 -3.40
C GLU A 113 3.20 -10.47 -2.16
N ALA A 114 3.19 -9.85 -0.97
CA ALA A 114 3.34 -10.56 0.28
C ALA A 114 2.21 -11.57 0.51
N THR A 115 0.96 -11.15 0.36
CA THR A 115 -0.20 -12.03 0.55
C THR A 115 -0.30 -13.12 -0.52
N MET A 116 -0.01 -12.80 -1.79
CA MET A 116 0.10 -13.80 -2.86
C MET A 116 1.15 -14.88 -2.54
N SER A 117 2.32 -14.45 -2.08
CA SER A 117 3.41 -15.36 -1.73
C SER A 117 3.07 -16.19 -0.50
N ALA A 118 2.45 -15.61 0.51
CA ALA A 118 2.00 -16.31 1.72
C ALA A 118 0.95 -17.39 1.40
N ILE A 119 -0.04 -17.08 0.55
CA ILE A 119 -1.05 -18.05 0.11
C ILE A 119 -0.40 -19.21 -0.67
N ARG A 120 0.50 -18.88 -1.59
CA ARG A 120 1.21 -19.92 -2.37
C ARG A 120 2.04 -20.82 -1.47
N LEU A 121 2.75 -20.24 -0.51
CA LEU A 121 3.53 -20.99 0.47
C LEU A 121 2.63 -21.88 1.33
N ALA A 122 1.54 -21.34 1.86
CA ALA A 122 0.59 -22.08 2.69
C ALA A 122 -0.03 -23.27 1.93
N ARG A 123 -0.45 -23.06 0.68
CA ARG A 123 -0.98 -24.12 -0.18
C ARG A 123 0.07 -25.18 -0.50
N GLY A 124 1.29 -24.77 -0.87
CA GLY A 124 2.39 -25.67 -1.16
C GLY A 124 2.80 -26.52 0.03
N PHE A 125 2.85 -25.94 1.23
CA PHE A 125 3.22 -26.63 2.46
C PHE A 125 2.14 -27.59 2.94
N THR A 126 0.85 -27.19 2.86
CA THR A 126 -0.25 -27.98 3.43
C THR A 126 -0.93 -28.92 2.43
N GLY A 127 -0.75 -28.72 1.13
CA GLY A 127 -1.50 -29.38 0.06
C GLY A 127 -2.99 -28.93 -0.01
N ARG A 128 -3.41 -27.98 0.81
CA ARG A 128 -4.80 -27.49 0.87
C ARG A 128 -5.01 -26.36 -0.12
N GLN A 129 -6.21 -26.27 -0.70
CA GLN A 129 -6.54 -25.27 -1.72
C GLN A 129 -7.36 -24.09 -1.15
N LYS A 130 -8.25 -24.36 -0.20
CA LYS A 130 -9.20 -23.35 0.32
C LYS A 130 -8.52 -22.40 1.30
N ILE A 131 -8.90 -21.12 1.19
CA ILE A 131 -8.50 -20.04 2.07
C ILE A 131 -9.75 -19.49 2.74
N VAL A 132 -9.68 -19.20 4.04
CA VAL A 132 -10.72 -18.50 4.78
C VAL A 132 -10.29 -17.05 4.95
N LYS A 133 -11.16 -16.12 4.59
CA LYS A 133 -11.00 -14.69 4.86
C LYS A 133 -12.29 -14.09 5.41
N PHE A 134 -12.18 -12.99 6.15
CA PHE A 134 -13.36 -12.25 6.61
C PHE A 134 -13.91 -11.37 5.47
N GLU A 135 -15.25 -11.32 5.39
CA GLU A 135 -15.95 -10.41 4.49
C GLU A 135 -15.64 -8.95 4.87
N GLY A 136 -15.56 -8.07 3.90
CA GLY A 136 -15.27 -6.66 4.12
C GLY A 136 -13.79 -6.32 4.34
N CYS A 137 -12.90 -7.33 4.47
CA CYS A 137 -11.48 -7.11 4.67
C CYS A 137 -10.69 -7.09 3.36
N TYR A 138 -9.86 -6.06 3.18
CA TYR A 138 -8.96 -5.93 2.04
C TYR A 138 -7.59 -6.52 2.38
N HIS A 139 -7.09 -7.41 1.53
CA HIS A 139 -5.81 -8.09 1.71
C HIS A 139 -4.91 -8.02 0.46
N GLY A 140 -5.00 -6.95 -0.29
CA GLY A 140 -4.24 -6.76 -1.52
C GLY A 140 -5.05 -7.00 -2.79
N HIS A 141 -4.42 -6.84 -3.94
CA HIS A 141 -5.03 -6.73 -5.26
C HIS A 141 -4.98 -8.05 -6.06
N SER A 142 -4.73 -9.17 -5.39
CA SER A 142 -4.79 -10.50 -6.00
C SER A 142 -6.24 -10.93 -6.20
N ASP A 143 -6.57 -11.50 -7.36
CA ASP A 143 -7.94 -11.94 -7.71
C ASP A 143 -8.56 -12.82 -6.63
N SER A 144 -7.81 -13.79 -6.10
CA SER A 144 -8.29 -14.68 -5.04
C SER A 144 -8.63 -13.99 -3.71
N LEU A 145 -8.22 -12.73 -3.52
CA LEU A 145 -8.48 -11.93 -2.32
C LEU A 145 -9.46 -10.78 -2.55
N LEU A 146 -9.87 -10.52 -3.79
CA LEU A 146 -10.82 -9.47 -4.12
C LEU A 146 -12.27 -9.84 -3.86
N VAL A 147 -12.57 -11.10 -3.58
CA VAL A 147 -13.91 -11.58 -3.23
C VAL A 147 -14.37 -10.92 -1.95
N LYS A 148 -15.52 -10.24 -2.00
CA LYS A 148 -16.11 -9.53 -0.87
C LYS A 148 -15.08 -8.67 -0.09
N ALA A 149 -14.10 -8.13 -0.79
CA ALA A 149 -13.13 -7.20 -0.24
C ALA A 149 -13.81 -5.87 0.07
N GLY A 150 -13.51 -5.30 1.25
CA GLY A 150 -14.14 -4.06 1.74
C GLY A 150 -13.75 -2.82 0.95
N SER A 151 -13.40 -1.81 1.64
CA SER A 151 -13.08 -0.40 1.31
C SER A 151 -12.99 0.04 -0.17
N GLY A 152 -12.10 -0.50 -0.98
CA GLY A 152 -11.92 -0.08 -2.38
C GLY A 152 -13.07 -0.48 -3.31
N MET A 153 -13.73 -1.59 -3.02
CA MET A 153 -14.86 -2.12 -3.79
C MET A 153 -16.19 -1.51 -3.38
N LEU A 154 -16.38 -1.23 -2.09
CA LEU A 154 -17.56 -0.51 -1.58
C LEU A 154 -17.64 0.91 -2.13
N THR A 155 -16.51 1.54 -2.41
CA THR A 155 -16.46 2.87 -3.03
C THR A 155 -17.03 2.89 -4.45
N LEU A 156 -17.02 1.76 -5.13
CA LEU A 156 -17.64 1.58 -6.48
C LEU A 156 -19.05 1.01 -6.42
N GLY A 157 -19.57 0.68 -5.22
CA GLY A 157 -20.92 0.12 -5.04
C GLY A 157 -21.08 -1.31 -5.59
N VAL A 158 -20.00 -2.03 -5.84
CA VAL A 158 -20.02 -3.39 -6.40
C VAL A 158 -19.54 -4.39 -5.35
N PRO A 159 -20.35 -5.40 -4.96
CA PRO A 159 -19.98 -6.37 -3.93
C PRO A 159 -18.85 -7.34 -4.32
N THR A 160 -18.64 -7.51 -5.63
CA THR A 160 -17.59 -8.35 -6.21
C THR A 160 -16.79 -7.56 -7.23
N SER A 161 -15.50 -7.85 -7.38
CA SER A 161 -14.67 -7.17 -8.37
C SER A 161 -15.03 -7.61 -9.79
N PRO A 162 -15.50 -6.71 -10.66
CA PRO A 162 -15.73 -7.05 -12.06
C PRO A 162 -14.46 -7.57 -12.71
N GLY A 163 -14.54 -8.69 -13.42
CA GLY A 163 -13.40 -9.30 -14.11
C GLY A 163 -12.63 -10.34 -13.31
N VAL A 164 -12.97 -10.57 -12.04
CA VAL A 164 -12.45 -11.75 -11.32
C VAL A 164 -13.24 -12.98 -11.74
N PRO A 165 -12.60 -14.01 -12.31
CA PRO A 165 -13.27 -15.25 -12.67
C PRO A 165 -13.85 -15.96 -11.43
N PRO A 166 -15.09 -16.52 -11.53
CA PRO A 166 -15.71 -17.22 -10.40
C PRO A 166 -14.86 -18.35 -9.80
N GLU A 167 -14.03 -19.00 -10.63
CA GLU A 167 -13.16 -20.11 -10.23
C GLU A 167 -11.99 -19.67 -9.33
N LEU A 168 -11.68 -18.36 -9.31
CA LEU A 168 -10.65 -17.77 -8.47
C LEU A 168 -11.22 -17.12 -7.19
N ALA A 169 -12.54 -17.07 -7.12
CA ALA A 169 -13.28 -16.41 -6.06
C ALA A 169 -13.65 -17.34 -4.88
#